data_5f3367c40e520c4c70e6553c82c29c98
#
_entry.id   5f3367c40e520c4c70e6553c82c29c98
#
_cell.length_a   1.000
_cell.length_b   1.000
_cell.length_c   1.000
_cell.angle_alpha   90.00
_cell.angle_beta   90.00
_cell.angle_gamma   90.00
#
_symmetry.space_group_name_H-M   'P 1'
#
loop_
_entity.id
_entity.type
_entity.pdbx_description
1 polymer ?
#
loop_
_entity_poly.entity_id
_entity_poly.type
_entity_poly.pdbx_seq_one_letter_code
_entity_poly.pdbx_strand_id
1 'polypeptide(L)'
;VVPGNSESYEELEAACGQWASAHVLHGSGISIAGVEYYGLGGAVPVTPFGDWSYDMTEAEAGELLASCPAGAVLVSHSPPKGVLDTSSAGRSLGSRAVLNAIHSKSPILVVCGHIHESGGKHARIERTDVINAGPHGKVWELHVC
;
A
#
# COMPACT_ATOMS: atom_id res chain seq x y z
N VAL A 1 2.80 4.79 8.33
CA VAL A 1 1.68 5.27 7.50
C VAL A 1 2.17 5.56 6.08
N VAL A 2 1.26 5.60 5.10
CA VAL A 2 1.52 6.04 3.73
C VAL A 2 0.49 7.10 3.36
N PRO A 3 0.81 8.09 2.51
CA PRO A 3 -0.19 9.02 2.00
C PRO A 3 -1.26 8.28 1.18
N GLY A 4 -2.50 8.73 1.29
CA GLY A 4 -3.57 8.35 0.37
C GLY A 4 -3.46 9.12 -0.94
N ASN A 5 -4.58 9.27 -1.64
CA ASN A 5 -4.60 10.09 -2.85
C ASN A 5 -5.27 11.46 -2.66
N SER A 6 -5.65 11.81 -1.43
CA SER A 6 -6.24 13.11 -1.09
C SER A 6 -5.26 14.03 -0.35
N GLU A 7 -4.05 13.58 -0.08
CA GLU A 7 -2.96 14.32 0.53
C GLU A 7 -1.62 13.94 -0.13
N SER A 8 -0.67 14.88 -0.13
CA SER A 8 0.70 14.60 -0.57
C SER A 8 1.54 13.96 0.55
N TYR A 9 2.72 13.47 0.16
CA TYR A 9 3.71 12.98 1.15
C TYR A 9 4.08 14.06 2.16
N GLU A 10 4.33 15.28 1.69
CA GLU A 10 4.76 16.43 2.50
C GLU A 10 3.66 16.87 3.48
N GLU A 11 2.42 16.85 3.04
CA GLU A 11 1.26 17.18 3.91
C GLU A 11 1.11 16.16 5.03
N LEU A 12 1.21 14.87 4.71
CA LEU A 12 1.12 13.80 5.70
C LEU A 12 2.32 13.82 6.66
N GLU A 13 3.53 14.06 6.15
CA GLU A 13 4.74 14.19 6.97
C GLU A 13 4.62 15.35 7.95
N ALA A 14 4.13 16.52 7.50
CA ALA A 14 3.90 17.67 8.35
C ALA A 14 2.83 17.38 9.42
N ALA A 15 1.75 16.69 9.06
CA ALA A 15 0.69 16.31 10.01
C ALA A 15 1.16 15.31 11.06
N CYS A 16 2.05 14.39 10.70
CA CYS A 16 2.62 13.38 11.60
C CYS A 16 3.84 13.86 12.40
N GLY A 17 4.41 15.02 12.06
CA GLY A 17 5.71 15.47 12.56
C GLY A 17 5.85 15.61 14.08
N GLN A 18 4.72 15.67 14.81
CA GLN A 18 4.71 15.70 16.28
C GLN A 18 4.50 14.30 16.92
N TRP A 19 4.28 13.27 16.14
CA TRP A 19 4.06 11.91 16.60
C TRP A 19 5.35 11.08 16.48
N ALA A 20 6.08 10.97 17.56
CA ALA A 20 7.36 10.24 17.58
C ALA A 20 7.25 8.76 17.15
N SER A 21 6.05 8.18 17.22
CA SER A 21 5.75 6.81 16.80
C SER A 21 5.17 6.70 15.38
N ALA A 22 4.98 7.81 14.67
CA ALA A 22 4.50 7.79 13.31
C ALA A 22 5.68 7.91 12.34
N HIS A 23 5.71 7.03 11.36
CA HIS A 23 6.71 7.05 10.28
C HIS A 23 5.96 7.12 8.95
N VAL A 24 6.16 8.20 8.21
CA VAL A 24 5.56 8.36 6.88
C VAL A 24 6.48 7.71 5.87
N LEU A 25 5.96 6.75 5.12
CA LEU A 25 6.70 5.94 4.17
C LEU A 25 6.17 6.16 2.75
N HIS A 26 7.09 6.41 1.81
CA HIS A 26 6.79 6.49 0.38
C HIS A 26 8.07 6.20 -0.40
N GLY A 27 8.18 5.03 -1.04
CA GLY A 27 9.43 4.55 -1.62
C GLY A 27 10.54 4.35 -0.59
N SER A 28 10.18 4.18 0.67
CA SER A 28 11.08 4.08 1.81
C SER A 28 10.59 3.05 2.82
N GLY A 29 11.45 2.64 3.73
CA GLY A 29 11.12 1.64 4.74
C GLY A 29 11.69 1.93 6.11
N ILE A 30 11.26 1.16 7.10
CA ILE A 30 11.72 1.20 8.48
C ILE A 30 11.67 -0.20 9.08
N SER A 31 12.62 -0.52 9.94
CA SER A 31 12.59 -1.74 10.75
C SER A 31 11.98 -1.46 12.13
N ILE A 32 10.95 -2.20 12.48
CA ILE A 32 10.29 -2.09 13.79
C ILE A 32 10.24 -3.48 14.41
N ALA A 33 10.86 -3.64 15.57
CA ALA A 33 10.94 -4.92 16.29
C ALA A 33 11.44 -6.10 15.42
N GLY A 34 12.39 -5.83 14.53
CA GLY A 34 12.97 -6.84 13.64
C GLY A 34 12.14 -7.17 12.40
N VAL A 35 11.04 -6.46 12.18
CA VAL A 35 10.21 -6.58 10.97
C VAL A 35 10.45 -5.38 10.07
N GLU A 36 10.77 -5.63 8.80
CA GLU A 36 10.90 -4.59 7.78
C GLU A 36 9.52 -4.16 7.28
N TYR A 37 9.26 -2.86 7.33
CA TYR A 37 8.08 -2.22 6.74
C TYR A 37 8.51 -1.35 5.59
N TYR A 38 7.77 -1.39 4.49
CA TYR A 38 8.02 -0.56 3.32
C TYR A 38 6.73 0.08 2.85
N GLY A 39 6.77 1.34 2.41
CA GLY A 39 5.57 2.10 2.07
C GLY A 39 5.52 2.58 0.63
N LEU A 40 4.31 2.55 0.04
CA LEU A 40 3.97 3.17 -1.23
C LEU A 40 2.65 3.92 -1.09
N GLY A 41 2.71 5.24 -1.02
CA GLY A 41 1.52 6.10 -0.99
C GLY A 41 1.01 6.46 -2.38
N GLY A 42 -0.10 7.20 -2.42
CA GLY A 42 -0.73 7.66 -3.64
C GLY A 42 -1.53 6.59 -4.39
N ALA A 43 -2.39 7.02 -5.30
CA ALA A 43 -3.12 6.08 -6.15
C ALA A 43 -2.26 5.61 -7.32
N VAL A 44 -2.32 4.32 -7.60
CA VAL A 44 -1.65 3.64 -8.71
C VAL A 44 -2.64 2.66 -9.36
N PRO A 45 -2.87 2.74 -10.66
CA PRO A 45 -2.40 3.74 -11.63
C PRO A 45 -3.07 5.11 -11.45
N VAL A 46 -2.64 6.09 -12.25
CA VAL A 46 -3.23 7.43 -12.29
C VAL A 46 -4.76 7.35 -12.41
N THR A 47 -5.43 8.09 -11.55
CA THR A 47 -6.91 8.13 -11.50
C THR A 47 -7.48 9.19 -12.46
N PRO A 48 -8.78 9.15 -12.79
CA PRO A 48 -9.42 10.18 -13.61
C PRO A 48 -9.76 11.46 -12.81
N PHE A 49 -9.24 11.63 -11.59
CA PHE A 49 -9.65 12.73 -10.71
C PHE A 49 -8.90 14.04 -10.97
N GLY A 50 -7.80 14.01 -11.75
CA GLY A 50 -7.04 15.21 -12.10
C GLY A 50 -6.07 15.65 -10.99
N ASP A 51 -5.67 16.92 -11.05
CA ASP A 51 -4.53 17.47 -10.31
C ASP A 51 -4.66 17.48 -8.78
N TRP A 52 -5.86 17.30 -8.24
CA TRP A 52 -6.03 17.20 -6.79
C TRP A 52 -5.73 15.81 -6.21
N SER A 53 -5.66 14.79 -7.07
CA SER A 53 -5.37 13.42 -6.64
C SER A 53 -3.88 13.18 -6.67
N TYR A 54 -3.33 12.70 -5.57
CA TYR A 54 -1.93 12.30 -5.47
C TYR A 54 -1.75 10.92 -6.09
N ASP A 55 -1.46 10.94 -7.37
CA ASP A 55 -1.41 9.76 -8.22
C ASP A 55 0.00 9.54 -8.78
N MET A 56 0.30 8.31 -9.16
CA MET A 56 1.50 7.98 -9.90
C MET A 56 1.25 6.92 -10.96
N THR A 57 2.13 6.88 -11.95
CA THR A 57 2.13 5.84 -12.97
C THR A 57 2.62 4.51 -12.42
N GLU A 58 2.30 3.42 -13.12
CA GLU A 58 2.82 2.09 -12.80
C GLU A 58 4.36 2.01 -12.89
N ALA A 59 4.97 2.81 -13.77
CA ALA A 59 6.43 2.87 -13.92
C ALA A 59 7.08 3.51 -12.69
N GLU A 60 6.62 4.69 -12.27
CA GLU A 60 7.09 5.38 -11.07
C GLU A 60 6.91 4.52 -9.82
N ALA A 61 5.74 3.90 -9.66
CA ALA A 61 5.48 2.97 -8.56
C ALA A 61 6.43 1.77 -8.58
N GLY A 62 6.73 1.24 -9.77
CA GLY A 62 7.70 0.15 -9.95
C GLY A 62 9.11 0.54 -9.53
N GLU A 63 9.55 1.75 -9.87
CA GLU A 63 10.86 2.28 -9.47
C GLU A 63 10.97 2.42 -7.95
N LEU A 64 9.94 2.99 -7.30
CA LEU A 64 9.89 3.12 -5.85
C LEU A 64 9.90 1.74 -5.16
N LEU A 65 9.14 0.77 -5.68
CA LEU A 65 9.06 -0.58 -5.13
C LEU A 65 10.31 -1.44 -5.38
N ALA A 66 11.20 -1.03 -6.29
CA ALA A 66 12.44 -1.77 -6.57
C ALA A 66 13.31 -1.94 -5.32
N SER A 67 13.32 -0.94 -4.42
CA SER A 67 14.07 -0.95 -3.16
C SER A 67 13.36 -1.67 -2.00
N CYS A 68 12.12 -2.16 -2.21
CA CYS A 68 11.40 -2.89 -1.16
C CYS A 68 12.16 -4.17 -0.78
N PRO A 69 12.47 -4.38 0.51
CA PRO A 69 13.13 -5.60 0.96
C PRO A 69 12.26 -6.85 0.71
N ALA A 70 12.89 -7.97 0.39
CA ALA A 70 12.19 -9.24 0.32
C ALA A 70 11.65 -9.63 1.70
N GLY A 71 10.43 -10.16 1.76
CA GLY A 71 9.79 -10.58 3.00
C GLY A 71 9.32 -9.44 3.91
N ALA A 72 9.34 -8.19 3.45
CA ALA A 72 8.83 -7.05 4.24
C ALA A 72 7.30 -7.09 4.42
N VAL A 73 6.78 -6.28 5.31
CA VAL A 73 5.39 -5.84 5.30
C VAL A 73 5.28 -4.65 4.36
N LEU A 74 4.57 -4.82 3.25
CA LEU A 74 4.32 -3.73 2.29
C LEU A 74 3.02 -3.01 2.65
N VAL A 75 3.13 -1.73 2.97
CA VAL A 75 1.98 -0.84 3.17
C VAL A 75 1.80 -0.03 1.89
N SER A 76 0.70 -0.26 1.18
CA SER A 76 0.41 0.42 -0.10
C SER A 76 -0.96 1.08 -0.03
N HIS A 77 -1.11 2.32 -0.51
CA HIS A 77 -2.44 2.90 -0.63
C HIS A 77 -3.30 2.10 -1.61
N SER A 78 -2.79 1.84 -2.81
CA SER A 78 -3.51 1.04 -3.82
C SER A 78 -3.35 -0.46 -3.61
N PRO A 79 -4.40 -1.27 -3.85
CA PRO A 79 -4.34 -2.72 -3.80
C PRO A 79 -3.58 -3.29 -5.03
N PRO A 80 -3.10 -4.54 -4.95
CA PRO A 80 -2.54 -5.23 -6.11
C PRO A 80 -3.62 -5.52 -7.17
N LYS A 81 -3.23 -5.49 -8.43
CA LYS A 81 -4.12 -5.77 -9.57
C LYS A 81 -4.80 -7.12 -9.45
N GLY A 82 -6.13 -7.13 -9.56
CA GLY A 82 -6.96 -8.33 -9.54
C GLY A 82 -7.28 -8.88 -8.14
N VAL A 83 -6.77 -8.26 -7.08
CA VAL A 83 -6.98 -8.73 -5.71
C VAL A 83 -7.40 -7.59 -4.79
N LEU A 84 -8.61 -7.68 -4.23
CA LEU A 84 -9.23 -6.67 -3.36
C LEU A 84 -9.33 -5.28 -4.00
N ASP A 85 -9.46 -5.23 -5.32
CA ASP A 85 -9.34 -4.05 -6.17
C ASP A 85 -10.60 -3.77 -7.00
N THR A 86 -11.69 -4.45 -6.75
CA THR A 86 -12.93 -4.31 -7.52
C THR A 86 -13.78 -3.18 -6.96
N SER A 87 -14.04 -2.17 -7.79
CA SER A 87 -14.90 -1.04 -7.48
C SER A 87 -16.38 -1.40 -7.48
N SER A 88 -17.24 -0.48 -7.02
CA SER A 88 -18.71 -0.60 -7.10
C SER A 88 -19.25 -0.82 -8.52
N ALA A 89 -18.51 -0.33 -9.53
CA ALA A 89 -18.83 -0.55 -10.94
C ALA A 89 -18.30 -1.90 -11.49
N GLY A 90 -17.77 -2.78 -10.66
CA GLY A 90 -17.23 -4.08 -11.05
C GLY A 90 -15.89 -4.02 -11.80
N ARG A 91 -15.21 -2.86 -11.79
CA ARG A 91 -13.91 -2.70 -12.47
C ARG A 91 -12.76 -2.99 -11.51
N SER A 92 -11.76 -3.71 -12.00
CA SER A 92 -10.49 -3.93 -11.31
C SER A 92 -9.61 -2.68 -11.47
N LEU A 93 -9.28 -2.01 -10.37
CA LEU A 93 -8.58 -0.73 -10.34
C LEU A 93 -7.21 -0.80 -9.64
N GLY A 94 -6.76 -1.99 -9.23
CA GLY A 94 -5.49 -2.16 -8.55
C GLY A 94 -4.25 -1.99 -9.42
N SER A 95 -3.10 -1.90 -8.78
CA SER A 95 -1.79 -1.65 -9.37
C SER A 95 -1.08 -2.94 -9.81
N ARG A 96 -0.55 -2.91 -11.03
CA ARG A 96 0.35 -3.95 -11.54
C ARG A 96 1.72 -3.89 -10.88
N ALA A 97 2.21 -2.69 -10.56
CA ALA A 97 3.49 -2.53 -9.88
C ALA A 97 3.46 -3.17 -8.49
N VAL A 98 2.37 -2.99 -7.73
CA VAL A 98 2.17 -3.65 -6.43
C VAL A 98 2.08 -5.17 -6.61
N LEU A 99 1.34 -5.68 -7.60
CA LEU A 99 1.28 -7.11 -7.89
C LEU A 99 2.66 -7.69 -8.24
N ASN A 100 3.42 -7.00 -9.09
CA ASN A 100 4.79 -7.41 -9.48
C ASN A 100 5.74 -7.40 -8.27
N ALA A 101 5.59 -6.43 -7.36
CA ALA A 101 6.37 -6.42 -6.12
C ALA A 101 6.04 -7.62 -5.23
N ILE A 102 4.78 -8.05 -5.16
CA ILE A 102 4.39 -9.27 -4.44
C ILE A 102 5.12 -10.49 -5.02
N HIS A 103 5.11 -10.67 -6.34
CA HIS A 103 5.78 -11.81 -6.98
C HIS A 103 7.30 -11.78 -6.83
N SER A 104 7.92 -10.60 -6.92
CA SER A 104 9.39 -10.47 -6.92
C SER A 104 10.00 -10.39 -5.52
N LYS A 105 9.28 -9.82 -4.54
CA LYS A 105 9.79 -9.57 -3.18
C LYS A 105 9.19 -10.51 -2.14
N SER A 106 8.08 -11.20 -2.47
CA SER A 106 7.36 -12.10 -1.57
C SER A 106 7.14 -11.49 -0.18
N PRO A 107 6.53 -10.28 -0.05
CA PRO A 107 6.25 -9.70 1.25
C PRO A 107 5.43 -10.67 2.09
N ILE A 108 5.65 -10.67 3.40
CA ILE A 108 4.88 -11.53 4.31
C ILE A 108 3.43 -11.06 4.44
N LEU A 109 3.22 -9.75 4.29
CA LEU A 109 1.91 -9.12 4.34
C LEU A 109 1.88 -7.90 3.41
N VAL A 110 0.76 -7.70 2.74
CA VAL A 110 0.42 -6.42 2.08
C VAL A 110 -0.80 -5.83 2.77
N VAL A 111 -0.66 -4.59 3.25
CA VAL A 111 -1.76 -3.80 3.78
C VAL A 111 -2.11 -2.73 2.75
N CYS A 112 -3.35 -2.70 2.30
CA CYS A 112 -3.81 -1.72 1.32
C CYS A 112 -5.16 -1.08 1.69
N GLY A 113 -5.61 -0.12 0.90
CA GLY A 113 -6.87 0.60 1.05
C GLY A 113 -7.46 0.98 -0.29
N HIS A 114 -7.76 2.26 -0.47
CA HIS A 114 -8.23 2.92 -1.71
C HIS A 114 -9.58 2.40 -2.23
N ILE A 115 -9.76 1.11 -2.43
CA ILE A 115 -10.99 0.49 -2.92
C ILE A 115 -11.88 0.12 -1.74
N HIS A 116 -12.81 1.00 -1.41
CA HIS A 116 -13.64 0.92 -0.21
C HIS A 116 -14.54 -0.31 -0.18
N GLU A 117 -15.01 -0.79 -1.33
CA GLU A 117 -15.84 -2.00 -1.47
C GLU A 117 -15.13 -3.28 -1.03
N SER A 118 -13.80 -3.21 -0.96
CA SER A 118 -12.96 -4.31 -0.46
C SER A 118 -12.50 -4.12 0.99
N GLY A 119 -12.95 -3.05 1.65
CA GLY A 119 -12.59 -2.76 3.03
C GLY A 119 -12.91 -3.90 4.00
N GLY A 120 -11.95 -4.23 4.87
CA GLY A 120 -12.04 -5.33 5.82
C GLY A 120 -11.84 -6.73 5.23
N LYS A 121 -11.70 -6.86 3.90
CA LYS A 121 -11.48 -8.16 3.25
C LYS A 121 -10.02 -8.59 3.29
N HIS A 122 -9.81 -9.88 3.12
CA HIS A 122 -8.52 -10.55 3.07
C HIS A 122 -8.47 -11.49 1.87
N ALA A 123 -7.30 -11.61 1.28
CA ALA A 123 -6.99 -12.57 0.22
C ALA A 123 -5.53 -13.03 0.36
N ARG A 124 -5.14 -14.02 -0.45
CA ARG A 124 -3.77 -14.53 -0.46
C ARG A 124 -3.26 -14.66 -1.89
N ILE A 125 -2.04 -14.20 -2.12
CA ILE A 125 -1.30 -14.38 -3.37
C ILE A 125 -0.06 -15.21 -3.03
N GLU A 126 0.01 -16.45 -3.51
CA GLU A 126 1.09 -17.38 -3.18
C GLU A 126 1.26 -17.54 -1.66
N ARG A 127 2.33 -16.99 -1.08
CA ARG A 127 2.59 -17.00 0.37
C ARG A 127 2.35 -15.64 1.05
N THR A 128 1.97 -14.63 0.28
CA THR A 128 1.70 -13.27 0.77
C THR A 128 0.23 -13.11 1.15
N ASP A 129 -0.03 -12.75 2.39
CA ASP A 129 -1.36 -12.31 2.80
C ASP A 129 -1.60 -10.87 2.35
N VAL A 130 -2.78 -10.58 1.82
CA VAL A 130 -3.19 -9.23 1.38
C VAL A 130 -4.44 -8.84 2.13
N ILE A 131 -4.41 -7.70 2.80
CA ILE A 131 -5.57 -7.15 3.49
C ILE A 131 -5.88 -5.74 2.96
N ASN A 132 -7.15 -5.48 2.69
CA ASN A 132 -7.64 -4.13 2.52
C ASN A 132 -8.19 -3.67 3.87
N ALA A 133 -7.48 -2.75 4.53
CA ALA A 133 -7.85 -2.30 5.87
C ALA A 133 -9.16 -1.50 5.86
N GLY A 134 -9.44 -0.83 4.74
CA GLY A 134 -10.63 0.02 4.59
C GLY A 134 -10.67 1.18 5.60
N PRO A 135 -11.78 1.94 5.62
CA PRO A 135 -11.89 3.12 6.49
C PRO A 135 -12.08 2.78 7.97
N HIS A 136 -12.45 1.54 8.30
CA HIS A 136 -12.69 1.10 9.68
C HIS A 136 -11.49 0.40 10.31
N GLY A 137 -10.41 0.20 9.55
CA GLY A 137 -9.26 -0.57 9.97
C GLY A 137 -9.54 -2.07 10.10
N LYS A 138 -8.48 -2.83 10.32
CA LYS A 138 -8.54 -4.26 10.57
C LYS A 138 -7.42 -4.68 11.50
N VAL A 139 -7.74 -5.46 12.51
CA VAL A 139 -6.72 -6.11 13.35
C VAL A 139 -6.18 -7.33 12.61
N TRP A 140 -4.87 -7.43 12.55
CA TRP A 140 -4.16 -8.56 11.94
C TRP A 140 -3.02 -9.00 12.86
N GLU A 141 -2.92 -10.29 13.09
CA GLU A 141 -1.83 -10.88 13.86
C GLU A 141 -0.75 -11.37 12.90
N LEU A 142 0.45 -10.80 13.02
CA LEU A 142 1.59 -11.16 12.19
C LEU A 142 2.46 -12.18 12.94
N HIS A 143 2.57 -13.38 12.38
CA HIS A 143 3.47 -14.41 12.90
C HIS A 143 4.80 -14.32 12.14
N VAL A 144 5.83 -13.82 12.82
CA VAL A 144 7.21 -13.79 12.30
C VAL A 144 7.95 -15.00 12.88
N CYS A 145 8.48 -15.84 12.00
CA CYS A 145 9.30 -16.99 12.38
C CYS A 145 10.78 -16.60 12.50
#